data_4a6a59b8a99a1aa5ebe4211e01a2d7cc
#
_entry.id   4a6a59b8a99a1aa5ebe4211e01a2d7cc
#
_cell.length_a   1.000
_cell.length_b   1.000
_cell.length_c   1.000
_cell.angle_alpha   90.00
_cell.angle_beta   90.00
_cell.angle_gamma   90.00
#
_symmetry.space_group_name_H-M   'P 1'
#
loop_
_entity.id
_entity.type
_entity.pdbx_description
1 polymer ?
#
loop_
_entity_poly.entity_id
_entity_poly.type
_entity_poly.pdbx_seq_one_letter_code
_entity_poly.pdbx_strand_id
1 'polypeptide(L)'
;MSNSDKRLIYSFMRNLSKNQLHELKEFFPVGIWNNKSNAERRALGRKFKQAVRGCQFKRITSFEVKSNRHTYYFISEWEIS
;
A
#
# COMPACT_ATOMS: atom_id res chain seq x y z
N MET A 1 7.73 -9.07 2.80
CA MET A 1 6.52 -8.59 3.53
C MET A 1 5.86 -9.78 4.19
N SER A 2 5.45 -9.63 5.45
CA SER A 2 4.83 -10.74 6.18
C SER A 2 3.42 -11.05 5.64
N ASN A 3 2.95 -12.29 5.89
CA ASN A 3 1.60 -12.67 5.49
C ASN A 3 0.53 -11.85 6.24
N SER A 4 0.81 -11.49 7.50
CA SER A 4 -0.09 -10.62 8.28
C SER A 4 -0.25 -9.25 7.64
N ASP A 5 0.85 -8.65 7.19
CA ASP A 5 0.80 -7.34 6.52
C ASP A 5 0.05 -7.43 5.20
N LYS A 6 0.28 -8.49 4.41
CA LYS A 6 -0.48 -8.70 3.16
C LYS A 6 -1.97 -8.81 3.40
N ARG A 7 -2.37 -9.56 4.42
CA ARG A 7 -3.79 -9.73 4.77
C ARG A 7 -4.44 -8.40 5.14
N LEU A 8 -3.74 -7.58 5.93
CA LEU A 8 -4.24 -6.27 6.32
C LEU A 8 -4.41 -5.36 5.10
N ILE A 9 -3.44 -5.35 4.22
CA ILE A 9 -3.49 -4.55 3.00
C ILE A 9 -4.68 -4.97 2.14
N TYR A 10 -4.87 -6.26 1.90
CA TYR A 10 -6.01 -6.76 1.11
C TYR A 10 -7.34 -6.41 1.77
N SER A 11 -7.42 -6.57 3.08
CA SER A 11 -8.65 -6.27 3.82
C SER A 11 -9.02 -4.80 3.73
N PHE A 12 -8.04 -3.90 3.91
CA PHE A 12 -8.28 -2.46 3.88
C PHE A 12 -8.53 -1.93 2.49
N MET A 13 -7.90 -2.53 1.47
CA MET A 13 -8.11 -2.13 0.08
C MET A 13 -9.58 -2.15 -0.32
N ARG A 14 -10.36 -3.07 0.24
CA ARG A 14 -11.79 -3.20 -0.06
C ARG A 14 -12.58 -1.96 0.33
N ASN A 15 -12.12 -1.23 1.35
CA ASN A 15 -12.81 -0.08 1.90
C ASN A 15 -12.26 1.26 1.40
N LEU A 16 -11.16 1.24 0.66
CA LEU A 16 -10.57 2.45 0.11
C LEU A 16 -11.24 2.82 -1.21
N SER A 17 -11.30 4.13 -1.46
CA SER A 17 -11.89 4.65 -2.71
C SER A 17 -11.12 4.15 -3.92
N LYS A 18 -11.85 3.66 -4.94
CA LYS A 18 -11.24 3.19 -6.18
C LYS A 18 -10.95 4.36 -7.11
N ASN A 19 -10.01 4.15 -8.03
CA ASN A 19 -9.57 5.16 -9.00
C ASN A 19 -9.00 6.41 -8.35
N GLN A 20 -8.36 6.23 -7.18
CA GLN A 20 -7.73 7.31 -6.43
C GLN A 20 -6.36 6.87 -5.92
N LEU A 21 -5.53 7.87 -5.58
CA LEU A 21 -4.23 7.65 -4.98
C LEU A 21 -4.35 7.55 -3.46
N HIS A 22 -3.62 6.59 -2.87
CA HIS A 22 -3.61 6.37 -1.42
C HIS A 22 -2.18 6.17 -0.92
N GLU A 23 -1.89 6.68 0.27
CA GLU A 23 -0.61 6.42 0.92
C GLU A 23 -0.63 5.04 1.60
N LEU A 24 0.57 4.47 1.80
CA LEU A 24 0.71 3.16 2.43
C LEU A 24 0.02 3.07 3.80
N LYS A 25 0.10 4.14 4.61
CA LYS A 25 -0.53 4.16 5.93
C LYS A 25 -2.04 3.91 5.89
N GLU A 26 -2.70 4.23 4.78
CA GLU A 26 -4.14 4.03 4.63
C GLU A 26 -4.53 2.56 4.50
N PHE A 27 -3.56 1.69 4.22
CA PHE A 27 -3.79 0.24 4.10
C PHE A 27 -3.71 -0.49 5.44
N PHE A 28 -3.53 0.24 6.55
CA PHE A 28 -3.38 -0.35 7.88
C PHE A 28 -4.29 0.33 8.88
N PRO A 29 -4.78 -0.39 9.92
CA PRO A 29 -5.42 0.25 11.06
C PRO A 29 -4.46 1.27 11.70
N VAL A 30 -5.03 2.38 12.17
CA VAL A 30 -4.23 3.47 12.75
C VAL A 30 -3.32 2.98 13.88
N GLY A 31 -3.85 2.15 14.78
CA GLY A 31 -3.07 1.63 15.91
C GLY A 31 -1.91 0.75 15.46
N ILE A 32 -2.11 -0.09 14.45
CA ILE A 32 -1.05 -0.95 13.92
C ILE A 32 0.02 -0.12 13.24
N TRP A 33 -0.38 0.85 12.42
CA TRP A 33 0.57 1.73 11.75
C TRP A 33 1.40 2.55 12.77
N ASN A 34 0.74 3.11 13.77
CA ASN A 34 1.40 3.94 14.78
C ASN A 34 2.37 3.15 15.67
N ASN A 35 2.15 1.84 15.85
CA ASN A 35 3.06 0.98 16.59
C ASN A 35 4.31 0.60 15.81
N LYS A 36 4.36 0.85 14.51
CA LYS A 36 5.56 0.60 13.72
C LYS A 36 6.55 1.73 13.91
N SER A 37 7.84 1.38 14.06
CA SER A 37 8.92 2.37 14.10
C SER A 37 9.11 3.00 12.73
N ASN A 38 9.85 4.12 12.67
CA ASN A 38 10.18 4.76 11.39
C ASN A 38 10.97 3.80 10.48
N ALA A 39 11.88 3.02 11.05
CA ALA A 39 12.66 2.04 10.30
C ALA A 39 11.75 0.95 9.71
N GLU A 40 10.80 0.45 10.50
CA GLU A 40 9.83 -0.54 10.05
C GLU A 40 8.94 0.00 8.93
N ARG A 41 8.48 1.25 9.05
CA ARG A 41 7.66 1.89 8.02
C ARG A 41 8.41 2.04 6.70
N ARG A 42 9.69 2.42 6.76
CA ARG A 42 10.55 2.56 5.57
C ARG A 42 10.79 1.20 4.92
N ALA A 43 11.11 0.19 5.72
CA ALA A 43 11.33 -1.17 5.21
C ALA A 43 10.07 -1.71 4.55
N LEU A 44 8.92 -1.51 5.18
CA LEU A 44 7.64 -1.93 4.64
C LEU A 44 7.33 -1.20 3.32
N GLY A 45 7.61 0.10 3.27
CA GLY A 45 7.42 0.89 2.05
C GLY A 45 8.23 0.36 0.87
N ARG A 46 9.49 0.00 1.10
CA ARG A 46 10.34 -0.60 0.06
C ARG A 46 9.77 -1.94 -0.41
N LYS A 47 9.38 -2.79 0.52
CA LYS A 47 8.83 -4.11 0.20
C LYS A 47 7.49 -4.01 -0.51
N PHE A 48 6.65 -3.09 -0.10
CA PHE A 48 5.36 -2.85 -0.73
C PHE A 48 5.54 -2.35 -2.17
N LYS A 49 6.45 -1.42 -2.38
CA LYS A 49 6.76 -0.91 -3.72
C LYS A 49 7.24 -2.04 -4.64
N GLN A 50 8.11 -2.92 -4.15
CA GLN A 50 8.58 -4.07 -4.91
C GLN A 50 7.43 -5.05 -5.23
N ALA A 51 6.55 -5.27 -4.27
CA ALA A 51 5.39 -6.13 -4.47
C ALA A 51 4.43 -5.57 -5.53
N VAL A 52 4.22 -4.25 -5.53
CA VAL A 52 3.41 -3.58 -6.54
C VAL A 52 4.04 -3.72 -7.92
N ARG A 53 5.35 -3.51 -8.03
CA ARG A 53 6.08 -3.70 -9.29
C ARG A 53 5.99 -5.13 -9.81
N GLY A 54 5.96 -6.11 -8.90
CA GLY A 54 5.82 -7.52 -9.25
C GLY A 54 4.38 -7.97 -9.48
N CYS A 55 3.43 -7.05 -9.51
CA CYS A 55 2.01 -7.31 -9.73
C CYS A 55 1.40 -8.25 -8.68
N GLN A 56 1.92 -8.24 -7.46
CA GLN A 56 1.40 -9.07 -6.37
C GLN A 56 0.06 -8.54 -5.83
N PHE A 57 -0.22 -7.25 -6.03
CA PHE A 57 -1.50 -6.64 -5.65
C PHE A 57 -2.23 -6.24 -6.94
N LYS A 58 -3.17 -7.07 -7.35
CA LYS A 58 -3.79 -6.94 -8.67
C LYS A 58 -4.56 -5.64 -8.90
N ARG A 59 -5.04 -5.01 -7.83
CA ARG A 59 -5.79 -3.76 -7.94
C ARG A 59 -4.92 -2.51 -7.81
N ILE A 60 -3.68 -2.66 -7.40
CA ILE A 60 -2.73 -1.55 -7.34
C ILE A 60 -1.96 -1.54 -8.65
N THR A 61 -2.32 -0.62 -9.54
CA THR A 61 -1.83 -0.63 -10.93
C THR A 61 -0.66 0.30 -11.18
N SER A 62 -0.46 1.28 -10.31
CA SER A 62 0.65 2.22 -10.45
C SER A 62 0.93 2.92 -9.13
N PHE A 63 2.05 3.62 -9.08
CA PHE A 63 2.38 4.49 -7.95
C PHE A 63 3.16 5.70 -8.45
N GLU A 64 3.13 6.78 -7.65
CA GLU A 64 3.92 7.96 -7.94
C GLU A 64 4.49 8.55 -6.66
N VAL A 65 5.64 9.23 -6.76
CA VAL A 65 6.25 9.94 -5.64
C VAL A 65 5.95 11.42 -5.84
N LYS A 66 5.28 12.04 -4.89
CA LYS A 66 4.92 13.45 -4.95
C LYS A 66 6.02 14.34 -4.38
N SER A 67 5.87 15.64 -4.53
CA SER A 67 6.86 16.64 -4.09
C SER A 67 7.17 16.58 -2.59
N ASN A 68 6.24 16.08 -1.77
CA ASN A 68 6.45 15.86 -0.33
C ASN A 68 7.26 14.60 -0.02
N ARG A 69 7.77 13.92 -1.05
CA ARG A 69 8.54 12.66 -0.97
C ARG A 69 7.73 11.46 -0.49
N HIS A 70 6.41 11.59 -0.38
CA HIS A 70 5.54 10.46 -0.07
C HIS A 70 5.18 9.71 -1.35
N THR A 71 5.13 8.38 -1.25
CA THR A 71 4.68 7.54 -2.36
C THR A 71 3.19 7.31 -2.24
N TYR A 72 2.48 7.49 -3.34
CA TYR A 72 1.04 7.29 -3.44
C TYR A 72 0.76 6.16 -4.41
N TYR A 73 -0.16 5.28 -4.04
CA TYR A 73 -0.51 4.09 -4.81
C TYR A 73 -1.90 4.25 -5.39
N PHE A 74 -2.03 3.98 -6.68
CA PHE A 74 -3.33 4.08 -7.37
C PHE A 74 -4.06 2.75 -7.27
N ILE A 75 -5.26 2.77 -6.70
CA ILE A 75 -6.12 1.60 -6.61
C ILE A 75 -7.11 1.64 -7.76
N SER A 76 -7.00 0.65 -8.66
CA SER A 76 -7.92 0.52 -9.79
C SER A 76 -9.21 -0.17 -9.37
N GLU A 77 -10.30 0.19 -10.04
CA GLU A 77 -11.56 -0.52 -9.91
C GLU A 77 -11.46 -1.94 -10.47
N TRP A 78 -10.59 -2.16 -11.44
CA TRP A 78 -10.44 -3.45 -12.13
C TRP A 78 -9.12 -4.10 -11.75
N GLU A 79 -9.13 -5.43 -11.64
CA GLU A 79 -7.89 -6.19 -11.43
C GLU A 79 -7.07 -6.23 -12.72
N ILE A 80 -5.73 -6.28 -12.56
CA ILE A 80 -4.82 -6.55 -13.66
C ILE A 80 -5.01 -8.01 -14.07
N SER A 81 -5.29 -8.21 -15.33
CA SER A 81 -5.45 -9.56 -15.90
C SER A 81 -4.10 -10.23 -16.18
#